data_f51088c43cf7d3157da7c0c76d19d780
#
_entry.id   f51088c43cf7d3157da7c0c76d19d780
#
_cell.length_a   1.000
_cell.length_b   1.000
_cell.length_c   1.000
_cell.angle_alpha   90.00
_cell.angle_beta   90.00
_cell.angle_gamma   90.00
#
_symmetry.space_group_name_H-M   'P 1'
#
loop_
_entity.id
_entity.type
_entity.pdbx_description
1 polymer ?
#
loop_
_entity_poly.entity_id
_entity_poly.type
_entity_poly.pdbx_seq_one_letter_code
_entity_poly.pdbx_strand_id
1 'polypeptide(L)'
;FKDIWTEIPQLYTLATGIPLSRDELKVAVERAWNLKKAFNIREGWTKEDDWLPPRWLQDPLPAGGSKGAYVKPEDLQVMIQSYYEARDWTPDGLIPREKLVALGLEDIAEDVGV
;
A
#
# COMPACT_ATOMS: atom_id res chain seq x y z
N PHE A 1 -9.42 19.41 7.60
CA PHE A 1 -8.06 19.22 7.06
C PHE A 1 -8.02 19.78 5.64
N LYS A 2 -7.18 20.80 5.41
CA LYS A 2 -6.98 21.37 4.06
C LYS A 2 -5.91 20.59 3.28
N ASP A 3 -4.87 20.12 3.96
CA ASP A 3 -3.80 19.30 3.40
C ASP A 3 -3.15 18.45 4.49
N ILE A 4 -3.45 17.16 4.49
CA ILE A 4 -2.96 16.19 5.47
C ILE A 4 -1.42 16.12 5.49
N TRP A 5 -0.78 16.27 4.33
CA TRP A 5 0.68 16.21 4.20
C TRP A 5 1.41 17.44 4.76
N THR A 6 0.69 18.51 5.03
CA THR A 6 1.20 19.70 5.70
C THR A 6 0.82 19.72 7.18
N GLU A 7 -0.40 19.34 7.50
CA GLU A 7 -0.92 19.44 8.88
C GLU A 7 -0.34 18.35 9.80
N ILE A 8 -0.22 17.10 9.31
CA ILE A 8 0.31 16.00 10.14
C ILE A 8 1.76 16.24 10.57
N PRO A 9 2.72 16.65 9.72
CA PRO A 9 4.06 16.96 10.16
C PRO A 9 4.11 18.07 11.24
N GLN A 10 3.28 19.10 11.10
CA GLN A 10 3.21 20.17 12.09
C GLN A 10 2.67 19.64 13.44
N LEU A 11 1.60 18.88 13.43
CA LEU A 11 1.03 18.27 14.64
C LEU A 11 2.03 17.33 15.31
N TYR A 12 2.74 16.51 14.53
CA TYR A 12 3.78 15.63 15.03
C TYR A 12 4.90 16.40 15.70
N THR A 13 5.41 17.46 15.05
CA THR A 13 6.46 18.30 15.59
C THR A 13 6.04 18.99 16.89
N LEU A 14 4.79 19.50 16.94
CA LEU A 14 4.25 20.13 18.15
C LEU A 14 4.06 19.14 19.30
N ALA A 15 3.66 17.92 19.01
CA ALA A 15 3.38 16.91 20.03
C ALA A 15 4.66 16.26 20.58
N THR A 16 5.68 16.07 19.74
CA THR A 16 6.88 15.30 20.09
C THR A 16 8.13 16.18 20.31
N GLY A 17 8.12 17.40 19.82
CA GLY A 17 9.31 18.27 19.75
C GLY A 17 10.32 17.86 18.67
N ILE A 18 10.02 16.81 17.89
CA ILE A 18 10.89 16.31 16.82
C ILE A 18 10.44 16.95 15.49
N PRO A 19 11.31 17.71 14.81
CA PRO A 19 10.96 18.27 13.51
C PRO A 19 10.65 17.16 12.49
N LEU A 20 9.58 17.35 11.74
CA LEU A 20 9.19 16.45 10.64
C LEU A 20 8.74 17.30 9.45
N SER A 21 9.40 17.15 8.33
CA SER A 21 8.99 17.77 7.07
C SER A 21 7.96 16.90 6.34
N ARG A 22 7.32 17.50 5.33
CA ARG A 22 6.39 16.79 4.42
C ARG A 22 7.05 15.60 3.72
N ASP A 23 8.28 15.78 3.25
CA ASP A 23 8.98 14.74 2.49
C ASP A 23 9.49 13.63 3.40
N GLU A 24 9.96 13.95 4.59
CA GLU A 24 10.30 12.95 5.62
C GLU A 24 9.09 12.14 6.05
N LEU A 25 7.91 12.76 6.18
CA LEU A 25 6.67 12.03 6.46
C LEU A 25 6.36 11.05 5.33
N LYS A 26 6.49 11.45 4.05
CA LYS A 26 6.24 10.55 2.92
C LYS A 26 7.19 9.35 2.92
N VAL A 27 8.48 9.58 3.17
CA VAL A 27 9.46 8.50 3.28
C VAL A 27 9.11 7.56 4.44
N ALA A 28 8.75 8.10 5.60
CA ALA A 28 8.34 7.29 6.75
C ALA A 28 7.10 6.43 6.45
N VAL A 29 6.11 6.98 5.76
CA VAL A 29 4.92 6.25 5.32
C VAL A 29 5.28 5.17 4.30
N GLU A 30 6.13 5.46 3.32
CA GLU A 30 6.61 4.46 2.34
C GLU A 30 7.37 3.33 3.04
N ARG A 31 8.25 3.64 4.00
CA ARG A 31 8.95 2.61 4.79
C ARG A 31 7.97 1.69 5.52
N ALA A 32 7.03 2.27 6.27
CA ALA A 32 6.03 1.50 7.02
C ALA A 32 5.18 0.62 6.09
N TRP A 33 4.80 1.12 4.93
CA TRP A 33 3.98 0.41 3.97
C TRP A 33 4.71 -0.76 3.32
N ASN A 34 5.96 -0.53 2.89
CA ASN A 34 6.78 -1.58 2.31
C ASN A 34 7.20 -2.63 3.35
N LEU A 35 7.48 -2.23 4.59
CA LEU A 35 7.74 -3.17 5.69
C LEU A 35 6.53 -4.09 5.94
N LYS A 36 5.32 -3.54 5.94
CA LYS A 36 4.09 -4.34 6.08
C LYS A 36 3.90 -5.31 4.91
N LYS A 37 4.15 -4.88 3.69
CA LYS A 37 4.06 -5.77 2.51
C LYS A 37 5.14 -6.85 2.56
N ALA A 38 6.38 -6.51 2.93
CA ALA A 38 7.47 -7.47 3.10
C ALA A 38 7.13 -8.53 4.16
N PHE A 39 6.55 -8.12 5.29
CA PHE A 39 6.05 -9.06 6.30
C PHE A 39 5.03 -10.04 5.69
N ASN A 40 4.05 -9.54 4.94
CA ASN A 40 3.05 -10.39 4.31
C ASN A 40 3.70 -11.38 3.32
N ILE A 41 4.66 -10.93 2.49
CA ILE A 41 5.39 -11.79 1.55
C ILE A 41 6.14 -12.90 2.31
N ARG A 42 6.83 -12.56 3.41
CA ARG A 42 7.53 -13.53 4.26
C ARG A 42 6.58 -14.59 4.82
N GLU A 43 5.36 -14.19 5.18
CA GLU A 43 4.31 -15.09 5.68
C GLU A 43 3.57 -15.86 4.55
N GLY A 44 4.06 -15.76 3.31
CA GLY A 44 3.55 -16.52 2.18
C GLY A 44 2.45 -15.84 1.36
N TRP A 45 2.20 -14.56 1.59
CA TRP A 45 1.24 -13.78 0.81
C TRP A 45 1.70 -13.62 -0.65
N THR A 46 0.83 -13.94 -1.59
CA THR A 46 1.07 -13.83 -3.03
C THR A 46 0.09 -12.83 -3.66
N LYS A 47 0.23 -12.58 -4.96
CA LYS A 47 -0.70 -11.69 -5.68
C LYS A 47 -2.13 -12.24 -5.74
N GLU A 48 -2.30 -13.54 -5.63
CA GLU A 48 -3.61 -14.19 -5.58
C GLU A 48 -4.38 -13.82 -4.31
N ASP A 49 -3.67 -13.46 -3.24
CA ASP A 49 -4.24 -13.00 -1.97
C ASP A 49 -4.62 -11.51 -2.02
N ASP A 50 -4.08 -10.73 -2.96
CA ASP A 50 -4.47 -9.34 -3.22
C ASP A 50 -5.78 -9.26 -4.02
N TRP A 51 -6.72 -10.20 -3.78
CA TRP A 51 -8.00 -10.30 -4.46
C TRP A 51 -9.17 -10.09 -3.52
N LEU A 52 -10.33 -9.69 -4.05
CA LEU A 52 -11.53 -9.50 -3.26
C LEU A 52 -12.30 -10.81 -3.09
N PRO A 53 -12.99 -11.01 -1.95
CA PRO A 53 -13.90 -12.12 -1.78
C PRO A 53 -14.98 -12.17 -2.87
N PRO A 54 -15.47 -13.38 -3.28
CA PRO A 54 -16.41 -13.54 -4.38
C PRO A 54 -17.66 -12.66 -4.28
N ARG A 55 -18.15 -12.41 -3.07
CA ARG A 55 -19.31 -11.55 -2.82
C ARG A 55 -19.19 -10.15 -3.42
N TRP A 56 -17.99 -9.56 -3.40
CA TRP A 56 -17.76 -8.22 -3.95
C TRP A 56 -17.74 -8.20 -5.48
N LEU A 57 -17.48 -9.35 -6.08
CA LEU A 57 -17.31 -9.53 -7.52
C LEU A 57 -18.56 -10.10 -8.21
N GLN A 58 -19.49 -10.70 -7.45
CA GLN A 58 -20.61 -11.46 -7.99
C GLN A 58 -21.98 -10.95 -7.53
N ASP A 59 -22.04 -10.34 -6.32
CA ASP A 59 -23.33 -9.95 -5.74
C ASP A 59 -23.52 -8.43 -5.88
N PRO A 60 -24.42 -7.97 -6.79
CA PRO A 60 -24.76 -6.57 -6.89
C PRO A 60 -25.41 -6.05 -5.60
N LEU A 61 -25.12 -4.79 -5.25
CA LEU A 61 -25.74 -4.14 -4.10
C LEU A 61 -27.27 -4.13 -4.23
N PRO A 62 -28.02 -4.66 -3.23
CA PRO A 62 -29.47 -4.85 -3.36
C PRO A 62 -30.28 -3.57 -3.27
N ALA A 63 -29.74 -2.51 -2.63
CA ALA A 63 -30.49 -1.29 -2.34
C ALA A 63 -29.56 -0.07 -2.17
N GLY A 64 -30.16 1.10 -2.01
CA GLY A 64 -29.44 2.38 -1.80
C GLY A 64 -29.04 3.08 -3.09
N GLY A 65 -28.28 4.16 -2.98
CA GLY A 65 -27.84 4.98 -4.12
C GLY A 65 -26.93 4.25 -5.12
N SER A 66 -26.28 3.18 -4.67
CA SER A 66 -25.40 2.34 -5.50
C SER A 66 -26.02 0.97 -5.82
N LYS A 67 -27.35 0.87 -5.79
CA LYS A 67 -28.06 -0.37 -6.15
C LYS A 67 -27.59 -0.89 -7.50
N GLY A 68 -27.27 -2.19 -7.57
CA GLY A 68 -26.79 -2.86 -8.78
C GLY A 68 -25.29 -2.76 -9.02
N ALA A 69 -24.56 -1.96 -8.23
CA ALA A 69 -23.12 -1.87 -8.34
C ALA A 69 -22.42 -3.11 -7.75
N TYR A 70 -21.37 -3.55 -8.39
CA TYR A 70 -20.43 -4.57 -7.93
C TYR A 70 -19.05 -4.27 -8.57
N VAL A 71 -18.01 -4.89 -8.07
CA VAL A 71 -16.65 -4.73 -8.63
C VAL A 71 -16.47 -5.78 -9.73
N LYS A 72 -16.25 -5.37 -10.97
CA LYS A 72 -15.94 -6.29 -12.05
C LYS A 72 -14.54 -6.85 -11.87
N PRO A 73 -14.33 -8.17 -12.08
CA PRO A 73 -13.00 -8.77 -11.95
C PRO A 73 -11.93 -8.12 -12.82
N GLU A 74 -12.27 -7.74 -14.06
CA GLU A 74 -11.37 -7.06 -14.98
C GLU A 74 -10.97 -5.66 -14.49
N ASP A 75 -11.91 -4.91 -13.91
CA ASP A 75 -11.63 -3.59 -13.34
C ASP A 75 -10.73 -3.72 -12.09
N LEU A 76 -10.99 -4.71 -11.23
CA LEU A 76 -10.16 -5.00 -10.07
C LEU A 76 -8.72 -5.35 -10.48
N GLN A 77 -8.55 -6.15 -11.51
CA GLN A 77 -7.23 -6.51 -12.01
C GLN A 77 -6.44 -5.27 -12.47
N VAL A 78 -7.09 -4.37 -13.20
CA VAL A 78 -6.47 -3.10 -13.62
C VAL A 78 -6.11 -2.24 -12.41
N MET A 79 -7.00 -2.16 -11.40
CA MET A 79 -6.75 -1.39 -10.18
C MET A 79 -5.54 -1.93 -9.40
N ILE A 80 -5.45 -3.25 -9.23
CA ILE A 80 -4.31 -3.90 -8.54
C ILE A 80 -3.02 -3.63 -9.29
N GLN A 81 -3.00 -3.82 -10.61
CA GLN A 81 -1.81 -3.60 -11.42
C GLN A 81 -1.35 -2.14 -11.38
N SER A 82 -2.28 -1.19 -11.52
CA SER A 82 -1.98 0.24 -11.40
C SER A 82 -1.46 0.61 -10.00
N TYR A 83 -1.96 -0.06 -8.96
CA TYR A 83 -1.46 0.14 -7.61
C TYR A 83 -0.01 -0.38 -7.46
N TYR A 84 0.30 -1.56 -8.01
CA TYR A 84 1.67 -2.09 -7.98
C TYR A 84 2.63 -1.15 -8.72
N GLU A 85 2.25 -0.67 -9.90
CA GLU A 85 3.04 0.31 -10.66
C GLU A 85 3.28 1.60 -9.87
N ALA A 86 2.22 2.16 -9.27
CA ALA A 86 2.31 3.36 -8.44
C ALA A 86 3.17 3.19 -7.17
N ARG A 87 3.40 1.93 -6.75
CA ARG A 87 4.26 1.57 -5.62
C ARG A 87 5.66 1.15 -6.04
N ASP A 88 5.98 1.17 -7.31
CA ASP A 88 7.22 0.59 -7.86
C ASP A 88 7.42 -0.87 -7.42
N TRP A 89 6.33 -1.65 -7.36
CA TRP A 89 6.37 -3.08 -7.13
C TRP A 89 6.37 -3.83 -8.45
N THR A 90 6.78 -5.08 -8.42
CA THR A 90 6.74 -5.94 -9.62
C THR A 90 5.29 -6.26 -10.03
N PRO A 91 5.04 -6.72 -11.28
CA PRO A 91 3.71 -7.18 -11.70
C PRO A 91 3.14 -8.34 -10.88
N ASP A 92 3.99 -9.01 -10.11
CA ASP A 92 3.61 -10.07 -9.16
C ASP A 92 3.41 -9.56 -7.73
N GLY A 93 3.43 -8.24 -7.53
CA GLY A 93 3.22 -7.62 -6.23
C GLY A 93 4.38 -7.78 -5.26
N LEU A 94 5.58 -8.10 -5.76
CA LEU A 94 6.79 -8.18 -4.94
C LEU A 94 7.49 -6.81 -4.88
N ILE A 95 8.24 -6.58 -3.82
CA ILE A 95 9.01 -5.35 -3.64
C ILE A 95 10.42 -5.58 -4.23
N PRO A 96 10.87 -4.77 -5.21
CA PRO A 96 12.24 -4.86 -5.69
C PRO A 96 13.26 -4.55 -4.59
N ARG A 97 14.40 -5.26 -4.59
CA ARG A 97 15.51 -5.04 -3.65
C ARG A 97 15.93 -3.58 -3.58
N GLU A 98 16.08 -2.95 -4.74
CA GLU A 98 16.52 -1.56 -4.85
C GLU A 98 15.60 -0.60 -4.11
N LYS A 99 14.29 -0.87 -4.09
CA LYS A 99 13.33 -0.06 -3.35
C LYS A 99 13.49 -0.23 -1.84
N LEU A 100 13.69 -1.44 -1.35
CA LEU A 100 13.94 -1.70 0.07
C LEU A 100 15.25 -1.03 0.53
N VAL A 101 16.31 -1.16 -0.24
CA VAL A 101 17.60 -0.49 0.02
C VAL A 101 17.42 1.03 0.06
N ALA A 102 16.75 1.63 -0.92
CA ALA A 102 16.49 3.07 -0.95
C ALA A 102 15.69 3.59 0.25
N LEU A 103 14.90 2.72 0.87
CA LEU A 103 14.13 3.00 2.08
C LEU A 103 14.91 2.68 3.38
N GLY A 104 16.17 2.22 3.32
CA GLY A 104 16.97 1.80 4.47
C GLY A 104 16.40 0.56 5.16
N LEU A 105 15.98 -0.44 4.35
CA LEU A 105 15.40 -1.72 4.76
C LEU A 105 16.17 -2.88 4.14
N GLU A 106 17.51 -2.81 4.12
CA GLU A 106 18.40 -3.82 3.53
C GLU A 106 18.25 -5.18 4.22
N ASP A 107 18.17 -5.18 5.54
CA ASP A 107 17.94 -6.37 6.37
C ASP A 107 16.61 -7.06 6.03
N ILE A 108 15.59 -6.28 5.73
CA ILE A 108 14.28 -6.80 5.30
C ILE A 108 14.36 -7.42 3.89
N ALA A 109 15.18 -6.86 3.00
CA ALA A 109 15.38 -7.43 1.67
C ALA A 109 15.99 -8.85 1.76
N GLU A 110 16.92 -9.06 2.68
CA GLU A 110 17.52 -10.37 2.95
C GLU A 110 16.47 -11.35 3.52
N ASP A 111 15.64 -10.89 4.45
CA ASP A 111 14.60 -11.71 5.10
C ASP A 111 13.52 -12.20 4.11
N VAL A 112 13.18 -11.42 3.09
CA VAL A 112 12.18 -11.80 2.07
C VAL A 112 12.79 -12.43 0.81
N GLY A 113 14.11 -12.56 0.77
CA GLY A 113 14.82 -13.28 -0.29
C GLY A 113 14.94 -12.54 -1.62
N VAL A 114 15.03 -11.21 -1.59
CA VAL A 114 15.22 -10.33 -2.75
C VAL A 114 16.51 -9.52 -2.67
#